data_cf580c7d75575f2b1cc6d3626c7eae9c
#
_entry.id   cf580c7d75575f2b1cc6d3626c7eae9c
#
_cell.length_a   1.000
_cell.length_b   1.000
_cell.length_c   1.000
_cell.angle_alpha   90.00
_cell.angle_beta   90.00
_cell.angle_gamma   90.00
#
_symmetry.space_group_name_H-M   'P 1'
#
loop_
_entity.id
_entity.type
_entity.pdbx_description
1 polymer ?
#
loop_
_entity_poly.entity_id
_entity_poly.type
_entity_poly.pdbx_seq_one_letter_code
_entity_poly.pdbx_strand_id
1 'polypeptide(L)'
;LQLSGDKITVVPDQGIPCRSFKRNELIFRVLVRGNKVSVEFSHILCDASGGFEFLRSLLAVYFIECNLITPANPAYLQPATQPSSEEFEDSFAKYFQTDLPAPQKIPKSFHLPFPLKAKPRFSIILFQLPIAEIMRRSKEFKVSLTVYLVGVYLLSLQNIHNCMTPQKRHRVRKIFRIQVPVNLRNIFPSKTMRNFSLYVTPEIDLRLGQYTFDEILKIVYHKMQLETDKKLISKIMSRNVGAERNILLKNTPLFIKSIFLHFTYRLHGTSRYSGVITNLGKVSLQEEADKLIDYFVFIPPPPNKTLKVNCGVIGFADKLVLSFGNITTSRALEREFIRTLTREGIPVKIIDHYDNDL
;
A
#
# COMPACT_ATOMS: atom_id res chain seq x y z
N LEU A 1 -24.13 -0.96 4.50
CA LEU A 1 -24.17 -0.68 3.06
C LEU A 1 -25.08 -1.72 2.41
N GLN A 2 -26.34 -1.35 2.20
CA GLN A 2 -27.23 -2.12 1.37
C GLN A 2 -26.77 -1.85 -0.07
N LEU A 3 -26.16 -2.83 -0.71
CA LEU A 3 -25.97 -2.80 -2.15
C LEU A 3 -27.39 -2.90 -2.72
N SER A 4 -27.92 -1.80 -3.19
CA SER A 4 -29.10 -1.83 -4.07
C SER A 4 -28.71 -2.76 -5.22
N GLY A 5 -29.66 -3.52 -5.76
CA GLY A 5 -29.41 -4.47 -6.86
C GLY A 5 -28.98 -3.83 -8.19
N ASP A 6 -28.25 -2.71 -8.11
CA ASP A 6 -27.71 -1.96 -9.24
C ASP A 6 -26.62 -2.79 -9.92
N LYS A 7 -26.79 -3.01 -11.20
CA LYS A 7 -25.80 -3.71 -12.02
C LYS A 7 -24.48 -2.94 -11.99
N ILE A 8 -23.40 -3.66 -11.70
CA ILE A 8 -22.05 -3.09 -11.81
C ILE A 8 -21.79 -2.78 -13.27
N THR A 9 -21.57 -1.51 -13.58
CA THR A 9 -21.27 -1.09 -14.94
C THR A 9 -19.77 -1.15 -15.15
N VAL A 10 -19.34 -1.91 -16.17
CA VAL A 10 -17.97 -1.85 -16.67
C VAL A 10 -17.80 -0.53 -17.41
N VAL A 11 -16.81 0.26 -17.03
CA VAL A 11 -16.57 1.60 -17.55
C VAL A 11 -15.28 1.62 -18.37
N PRO A 12 -15.21 2.32 -19.52
CA PRO A 12 -13.96 2.53 -20.24
C PRO A 12 -12.91 3.22 -19.34
N ASP A 13 -11.70 2.67 -19.30
CA ASP A 13 -10.56 3.31 -18.61
C ASP A 13 -10.08 4.52 -19.42
N GLN A 14 -10.27 5.69 -18.87
CA GLN A 14 -9.85 6.96 -19.49
C GLN A 14 -8.36 7.29 -19.25
N GLY A 15 -7.61 6.39 -18.61
CA GLY A 15 -6.20 6.63 -18.27
C GLY A 15 -6.00 7.56 -17.06
N ILE A 16 -7.07 7.95 -16.37
CA ILE A 16 -7.02 8.77 -15.15
C ILE A 16 -7.12 7.85 -13.93
N PRO A 17 -5.99 7.54 -13.27
CA PRO A 17 -6.00 6.61 -12.15
C PRO A 17 -6.66 7.23 -10.91
N CYS A 18 -7.37 6.39 -10.16
CA CYS A 18 -7.93 6.72 -8.84
C CYS A 18 -8.83 7.96 -8.84
N ARG A 19 -9.70 8.10 -9.86
CA ARG A 19 -10.70 9.17 -9.87
C ARG A 19 -11.63 9.05 -8.66
N SER A 20 -11.88 10.15 -7.96
CA SER A 20 -12.76 10.19 -6.79
C SER A 20 -14.15 9.65 -7.12
N PHE A 21 -14.72 8.89 -6.18
CA PHE A 21 -16.12 8.45 -6.25
C PHE A 21 -17.03 9.64 -5.93
N LYS A 22 -18.09 9.80 -6.71
CA LYS A 22 -19.10 10.82 -6.47
C LYS A 22 -20.11 10.35 -5.42
N ARG A 23 -20.87 11.28 -4.89
CA ARG A 23 -22.02 10.94 -4.03
C ARG A 23 -23.04 10.11 -4.82
N ASN A 24 -23.53 9.03 -4.20
CA ASN A 24 -24.46 8.06 -4.80
C ASN A 24 -23.86 7.17 -5.91
N GLU A 25 -22.54 7.17 -6.13
CA GLU A 25 -21.89 6.13 -6.93
C GLU A 25 -21.55 4.92 -6.07
N LEU A 26 -21.49 3.73 -6.68
CA LEU A 26 -20.86 2.57 -6.06
C LEU A 26 -19.40 2.94 -5.73
N ILE A 27 -18.95 2.58 -4.54
CA ILE A 27 -17.58 2.91 -4.07
C ILE A 27 -16.55 1.90 -4.57
N PHE A 28 -16.86 1.23 -5.67
CA PHE A 28 -15.94 0.46 -6.48
C PHE A 28 -16.37 0.50 -7.97
N ARG A 29 -15.45 0.25 -8.88
CA ARG A 29 -15.69 0.17 -10.33
C ARG A 29 -14.73 -0.78 -11.01
N VAL A 30 -15.18 -1.36 -12.12
CA VAL A 30 -14.35 -2.15 -13.03
C VAL A 30 -14.12 -1.31 -14.28
N LEU A 31 -12.87 -1.16 -14.68
CA LEU A 31 -12.43 -0.36 -15.83
C LEU A 31 -11.76 -1.27 -16.85
N VAL A 32 -12.05 -1.06 -18.14
CA VAL A 32 -11.45 -1.85 -19.23
C VAL A 32 -10.87 -0.94 -20.29
N ARG A 33 -9.66 -1.26 -20.76
CA ARG A 33 -9.00 -0.60 -21.88
C ARG A 33 -8.17 -1.61 -22.67
N GLY A 34 -8.63 -1.98 -23.88
CA GLY A 34 -8.00 -3.06 -24.63
C GLY A 34 -8.00 -4.36 -23.84
N ASN A 35 -6.82 -4.94 -23.63
CA ASN A 35 -6.61 -6.15 -22.85
C ASN A 35 -6.29 -5.89 -21.36
N LYS A 36 -6.46 -4.67 -20.88
CA LYS A 36 -6.25 -4.27 -19.50
C LYS A 36 -7.58 -4.20 -18.75
N VAL A 37 -7.68 -4.95 -17.65
CA VAL A 37 -8.79 -4.90 -16.69
C VAL A 37 -8.27 -4.30 -15.39
N SER A 38 -8.96 -3.29 -14.87
CA SER A 38 -8.61 -2.63 -13.61
C SER A 38 -9.80 -2.61 -12.67
N VAL A 39 -9.56 -2.83 -11.38
CA VAL A 39 -10.55 -2.66 -10.32
C VAL A 39 -10.10 -1.52 -9.43
N GLU A 40 -10.95 -0.51 -9.31
CA GLU A 40 -10.77 0.57 -8.35
C GLU A 40 -11.82 0.46 -7.26
N PHE A 41 -11.42 0.56 -6.02
CA PHE A 41 -12.33 0.54 -4.87
C PHE A 41 -11.90 1.52 -3.79
N SER A 42 -12.88 2.03 -3.06
CA SER A 42 -12.61 2.82 -1.86
C SER A 42 -12.05 1.90 -0.76
N HIS A 43 -10.98 2.34 -0.13
CA HIS A 43 -10.36 1.60 0.98
C HIS A 43 -11.28 1.42 2.21
N ILE A 44 -12.50 2.00 2.17
CA ILE A 44 -13.55 1.75 3.17
C ILE A 44 -14.11 0.32 3.03
N LEU A 45 -14.15 -0.23 1.80
CA LEU A 45 -14.69 -1.58 1.55
C LEU A 45 -13.77 -2.68 2.04
N CYS A 46 -12.52 -2.64 1.59
CA CYS A 46 -11.55 -3.70 1.84
C CYS A 46 -10.12 -3.18 1.80
N ASP A 47 -9.18 -4.00 2.24
CA ASP A 47 -7.76 -3.80 2.00
C ASP A 47 -7.32 -4.38 0.63
N ALA A 48 -6.03 -4.25 0.31
CA ALA A 48 -5.50 -4.74 -0.95
C ALA A 48 -5.67 -6.25 -1.14
N SER A 49 -5.65 -7.04 -0.07
CA SER A 49 -5.86 -8.49 -0.14
C SER A 49 -7.29 -8.82 -0.55
N GLY A 50 -8.29 -8.17 0.07
CA GLY A 50 -9.69 -8.34 -0.30
C GLY A 50 -9.99 -7.85 -1.72
N GLY A 51 -9.39 -6.74 -2.12
CA GLY A 51 -9.54 -6.21 -3.48
C GLY A 51 -8.89 -7.12 -4.54
N PHE A 52 -7.76 -7.73 -4.24
CA PHE A 52 -7.13 -8.70 -5.13
C PHE A 52 -7.96 -9.99 -5.26
N GLU A 53 -8.55 -10.46 -4.17
CA GLU A 53 -9.42 -11.64 -4.18
C GLU A 53 -10.65 -11.44 -5.09
N PHE A 54 -11.24 -10.24 -5.04
CA PHE A 54 -12.30 -9.87 -5.98
C PHE A 54 -11.81 -9.86 -7.45
N LEU A 55 -10.65 -9.24 -7.73
CA LEU A 55 -10.09 -9.23 -9.09
C LEU A 55 -9.77 -10.65 -9.59
N ARG A 56 -9.21 -11.48 -8.72
CA ARG A 56 -8.89 -12.89 -9.02
C ARG A 56 -10.15 -13.65 -9.44
N SER A 57 -11.22 -13.52 -8.67
CA SER A 57 -12.50 -14.17 -8.97
C SER A 57 -13.15 -13.64 -10.23
N LEU A 58 -13.11 -12.31 -10.44
CA LEU A 58 -13.61 -11.66 -11.65
C LEU A 58 -12.91 -12.21 -12.90
N LEU A 59 -11.58 -12.29 -12.89
CA LEU A 59 -10.80 -12.79 -14.02
C LEU A 59 -11.03 -14.29 -14.25
N ALA A 60 -11.15 -15.09 -13.21
CA ALA A 60 -11.43 -16.50 -13.32
C ALA A 60 -12.79 -16.75 -14.01
N VAL A 61 -13.84 -16.09 -13.53
CA VAL A 61 -15.18 -16.20 -14.16
C VAL A 61 -15.13 -15.71 -15.60
N TYR A 62 -14.47 -14.59 -15.86
CA TYR A 62 -14.32 -14.06 -17.23
C TYR A 62 -13.64 -15.07 -18.17
N PHE A 63 -12.55 -15.71 -17.74
CA PHE A 63 -11.85 -16.70 -18.56
C PHE A 63 -12.67 -17.99 -18.78
N ILE A 64 -13.45 -18.41 -17.78
CA ILE A 64 -14.40 -19.54 -17.91
C ILE A 64 -15.48 -19.22 -18.93
N GLU A 65 -16.13 -18.07 -18.83
CA GLU A 65 -17.19 -17.61 -19.75
C GLU A 65 -16.68 -17.47 -21.21
N CYS A 66 -15.40 -17.11 -21.36
CA CYS A 66 -14.73 -17.05 -22.65
C CYS A 66 -14.24 -18.42 -23.16
N ASN A 67 -14.45 -19.51 -22.43
CA ASN A 67 -13.95 -20.87 -22.73
C ASN A 67 -12.41 -20.94 -22.85
N LEU A 68 -11.69 -20.07 -22.13
CA LEU A 68 -10.23 -20.03 -22.14
C LEU A 68 -9.59 -20.93 -21.07
N ILE A 69 -10.34 -21.24 -20.01
CA ILE A 69 -9.96 -22.18 -18.95
C ILE A 69 -11.15 -23.07 -18.55
N THR A 70 -10.86 -24.22 -18.01
CA THR A 70 -11.91 -25.13 -17.49
C THR A 70 -12.25 -24.79 -16.04
N PRO A 71 -13.50 -24.96 -15.58
CA PRO A 71 -13.92 -24.70 -14.21
C PRO A 71 -13.40 -25.80 -13.27
N ALA A 72 -12.09 -25.90 -13.07
CA ALA A 72 -11.48 -27.03 -12.38
C ALA A 72 -11.33 -26.84 -10.85
N ASN A 73 -11.67 -25.69 -10.27
CA ASN A 73 -11.38 -25.45 -8.85
C ASN A 73 -12.45 -24.59 -8.13
N PRO A 74 -13.04 -25.10 -7.02
CA PRO A 74 -13.97 -24.36 -6.17
C PRO A 74 -13.34 -23.22 -5.34
N ALA A 75 -12.04 -22.96 -5.51
CA ALA A 75 -11.31 -21.94 -4.74
C ALA A 75 -11.65 -20.48 -5.14
N TYR A 76 -12.38 -20.28 -6.23
CA TYR A 76 -12.87 -18.94 -6.59
C TYR A 76 -14.21 -18.63 -5.93
N LEU A 77 -14.45 -17.36 -5.63
CA LEU A 77 -15.76 -16.89 -5.23
C LEU A 77 -16.74 -17.19 -6.37
N GLN A 78 -17.49 -18.28 -6.24
CA GLN A 78 -18.51 -18.62 -7.23
C GLN A 78 -19.72 -17.71 -7.04
N PRO A 79 -20.29 -17.12 -8.11
CA PRO A 79 -21.44 -16.22 -8.01
C PRO A 79 -22.67 -16.85 -7.33
N ALA A 80 -22.80 -18.18 -7.38
CA ALA A 80 -23.90 -18.93 -6.80
C ALA A 80 -23.68 -19.36 -5.34
N THR A 81 -22.48 -19.19 -4.80
CA THR A 81 -22.16 -19.58 -3.41
C THR A 81 -22.55 -18.46 -2.48
N GLN A 82 -23.38 -18.75 -1.50
CA GLN A 82 -23.64 -17.77 -0.44
C GLN A 82 -22.35 -17.48 0.32
N PRO A 83 -21.99 -16.20 0.49
CA PRO A 83 -20.76 -15.83 1.18
C PRO A 83 -20.82 -16.28 2.63
N SER A 84 -19.72 -16.80 3.14
CA SER A 84 -19.57 -17.19 4.53
C SER A 84 -19.66 -15.98 5.47
N SER A 85 -20.29 -16.14 6.62
CA SER A 85 -20.30 -15.07 7.64
C SER A 85 -18.92 -14.65 8.09
N GLU A 86 -17.91 -15.51 7.99
CA GLU A 86 -16.50 -15.22 8.30
C GLU A 86 -15.89 -14.18 7.34
N GLU A 87 -16.39 -14.08 6.09
CA GLU A 87 -15.91 -13.09 5.12
C GLU A 87 -16.30 -11.65 5.48
N PHE A 88 -17.37 -11.49 6.25
CA PHE A 88 -17.87 -10.20 6.72
C PHE A 88 -17.51 -9.90 8.18
N GLU A 89 -16.75 -10.78 8.83
CA GLU A 89 -16.35 -10.64 10.23
C GLU A 89 -15.59 -9.35 10.48
N ASP A 90 -15.90 -8.66 11.57
CA ASP A 90 -15.08 -7.58 12.10
C ASP A 90 -13.92 -8.17 12.93
N SER A 91 -12.84 -8.53 12.25
CA SER A 91 -11.69 -9.16 12.89
C SER A 91 -10.94 -8.21 13.84
N PHE A 92 -11.04 -6.89 13.66
CA PHE A 92 -10.52 -5.95 14.65
C PHE A 92 -11.29 -6.05 15.98
N ALA A 93 -12.63 -6.14 15.92
CA ALA A 93 -13.45 -6.33 17.12
C ALA A 93 -13.22 -7.69 17.76
N LYS A 94 -13.02 -8.76 16.96
CA LYS A 94 -12.77 -10.13 17.42
C LYS A 94 -11.48 -10.26 18.22
N TYR A 95 -10.39 -9.63 17.74
CA TYR A 95 -9.07 -9.73 18.36
C TYR A 95 -8.73 -8.56 19.29
N PHE A 96 -9.70 -7.70 19.57
CA PHE A 96 -9.55 -6.61 20.53
C PHE A 96 -9.26 -7.12 21.94
N GLN A 97 -8.30 -6.52 22.61
CA GLN A 97 -7.96 -6.78 24.00
C GLN A 97 -8.09 -5.50 24.83
N THR A 98 -8.69 -5.62 26.01
CA THR A 98 -8.69 -4.55 27.03
C THR A 98 -7.32 -4.49 27.73
N ASP A 99 -7.09 -3.44 28.49
CA ASP A 99 -5.99 -3.30 29.45
C ASP A 99 -4.56 -3.31 28.86
N LEU A 100 -4.42 -3.10 27.55
CA LEU A 100 -3.12 -2.96 26.92
C LEU A 100 -2.61 -1.50 27.05
N PRO A 101 -1.31 -1.32 27.37
CA PRO A 101 -0.72 0.02 27.51
C PRO A 101 -0.75 0.78 26.19
N ALA A 102 -0.98 2.08 26.24
CA ALA A 102 -0.97 2.92 25.03
C ALA A 102 0.39 2.90 24.32
N PRO A 103 0.44 2.84 22.98
CA PRO A 103 1.69 2.99 22.25
C PRO A 103 2.35 4.35 22.50
N GLN A 104 3.66 4.37 22.48
CA GLN A 104 4.43 5.61 22.62
C GLN A 104 4.14 6.59 21.48
N LYS A 105 4.17 7.89 21.80
CA LYS A 105 4.10 8.94 20.80
C LYS A 105 5.40 8.96 19.99
N ILE A 106 5.28 8.92 18.68
CA ILE A 106 6.43 9.00 17.78
C ILE A 106 6.58 10.45 17.25
N PRO A 107 7.81 10.95 17.09
CA PRO A 107 8.06 12.29 16.59
C PRO A 107 7.69 12.42 15.11
N LYS A 108 7.52 13.64 14.65
CA LYS A 108 7.29 13.94 13.24
C LYS A 108 8.55 13.63 12.42
N SER A 109 8.35 13.17 11.18
CA SER A 109 9.42 12.73 10.29
C SER A 109 9.73 13.74 9.18
N PHE A 110 10.76 13.43 8.40
CA PHE A 110 11.12 14.15 7.17
C PHE A 110 10.03 14.03 6.11
N HIS A 111 9.83 15.10 5.36
CA HIS A 111 8.97 15.09 4.17
C HIS A 111 9.73 15.65 2.97
N LEU A 112 9.47 15.09 1.80
CA LEU A 112 10.06 15.54 0.55
C LEU A 112 9.79 17.05 0.33
N PRO A 113 10.83 17.87 0.10
CA PRO A 113 10.70 19.32 0.03
C PRO A 113 10.20 19.84 -1.31
N PHE A 114 9.79 18.94 -2.21
CA PHE A 114 9.39 19.31 -3.57
C PHE A 114 8.00 19.97 -3.61
N PRO A 115 7.81 20.97 -4.50
CA PRO A 115 6.50 21.57 -4.75
C PRO A 115 5.50 20.56 -5.27
N LEU A 116 4.22 20.83 -5.03
CA LEU A 116 3.13 20.03 -5.59
C LEU A 116 2.90 20.43 -7.06
N LYS A 117 2.54 19.46 -7.91
CA LYS A 117 2.03 19.73 -9.25
C LYS A 117 0.74 20.58 -9.21
N ALA A 118 0.39 21.22 -10.32
CA ALA A 118 -0.95 21.76 -10.56
C ALA A 118 -2.00 20.65 -10.47
N LYS A 119 -3.26 20.99 -10.31
CA LYS A 119 -4.35 19.99 -10.36
C LYS A 119 -4.74 19.70 -11.82
N PRO A 120 -5.01 18.46 -12.16
CA PRO A 120 -4.91 17.22 -11.39
C PRO A 120 -3.45 16.82 -11.15
N ARG A 121 -3.12 16.35 -9.92
CA ARG A 121 -1.72 16.23 -9.45
C ARG A 121 -1.15 14.83 -9.54
N PHE A 122 -2.02 13.83 -9.59
CA PHE A 122 -1.61 12.46 -9.42
C PHE A 122 -1.02 11.90 -10.71
N SER A 123 0.22 11.47 -10.64
CA SER A 123 0.88 10.76 -11.73
C SER A 123 1.46 9.45 -11.23
N ILE A 124 1.49 8.45 -12.08
CA ILE A 124 2.01 7.12 -11.79
C ILE A 124 3.10 6.79 -12.79
N ILE A 125 4.17 6.17 -12.31
CA ILE A 125 5.18 5.53 -13.14
C ILE A 125 5.34 4.09 -12.70
N LEU A 126 5.35 3.19 -13.69
CA LEU A 126 5.47 1.74 -13.47
C LEU A 126 6.84 1.24 -13.90
N PHE A 127 7.48 0.50 -13.01
CA PHE A 127 8.75 -0.17 -13.27
C PHE A 127 8.58 -1.68 -13.14
N GLN A 128 9.19 -2.41 -14.03
CA GLN A 128 9.24 -3.88 -14.00
C GLN A 128 10.67 -4.33 -13.78
N LEU A 129 10.83 -5.35 -12.93
CA LEU A 129 12.09 -5.99 -12.59
C LEU A 129 11.95 -7.52 -12.65
N PRO A 130 13.01 -8.26 -12.97
CA PRO A 130 13.03 -9.71 -12.79
C PRO A 130 12.97 -10.05 -11.30
N ILE A 131 11.97 -10.84 -10.89
CA ILE A 131 11.79 -11.22 -9.49
C ILE A 131 12.97 -12.03 -8.95
N ALA A 132 13.58 -12.86 -9.79
CA ALA A 132 14.73 -13.68 -9.43
C ALA A 132 15.93 -12.84 -8.98
N GLU A 133 16.25 -11.76 -9.72
CA GLU A 133 17.39 -10.91 -9.43
C GLU A 133 17.24 -10.13 -8.11
N ILE A 134 16.08 -9.53 -7.90
CA ILE A 134 15.86 -8.79 -6.65
C ILE A 134 15.76 -9.72 -5.44
N MET A 135 15.21 -10.94 -5.63
CA MET A 135 15.19 -11.96 -4.58
C MET A 135 16.60 -12.50 -4.28
N ARG A 136 17.44 -12.67 -5.29
CA ARG A 136 18.84 -13.06 -5.11
C ARG A 136 19.56 -12.01 -4.25
N ARG A 137 19.46 -10.71 -4.61
CA ARG A 137 20.10 -9.63 -3.84
C ARG A 137 19.57 -9.53 -2.41
N SER A 138 18.25 -9.62 -2.20
CA SER A 138 17.71 -9.59 -0.84
C SER A 138 18.21 -10.77 0.02
N LYS A 139 18.39 -11.96 -0.57
CA LYS A 139 18.95 -13.14 0.12
C LYS A 139 20.43 -12.97 0.45
N GLU A 140 21.22 -12.33 -0.40
CA GLU A 140 22.65 -12.01 -0.11
C GLU A 140 22.76 -11.16 1.15
N PHE A 141 21.87 -10.20 1.34
CA PHE A 141 21.76 -9.40 2.57
C PHE A 141 21.01 -10.13 3.71
N LYS A 142 20.55 -11.38 3.50
CA LYS A 142 19.79 -12.17 4.48
C LYS A 142 18.51 -11.49 4.98
N VAL A 143 17.83 -10.73 4.11
CA VAL A 143 16.61 -10.01 4.44
C VAL A 143 15.46 -10.39 3.49
N SER A 144 14.22 -10.09 3.91
CA SER A 144 13.06 -10.25 3.03
C SER A 144 13.04 -9.18 1.93
N LEU A 145 12.32 -9.45 0.83
CA LEU A 145 12.09 -8.47 -0.24
C LEU A 145 11.55 -7.13 0.30
N THR A 146 10.60 -7.18 1.23
CA THR A 146 10.02 -5.95 1.81
C THR A 146 11.06 -5.15 2.58
N VAL A 147 11.87 -5.81 3.41
CA VAL A 147 12.98 -5.16 4.14
C VAL A 147 13.97 -4.52 3.17
N TYR A 148 14.34 -5.24 2.11
CA TYR A 148 15.26 -4.74 1.09
C TYR A 148 14.72 -3.47 0.41
N LEU A 149 13.48 -3.51 -0.07
CA LEU A 149 12.84 -2.37 -0.74
C LEU A 149 12.65 -1.16 0.20
N VAL A 150 12.32 -1.39 1.47
CA VAL A 150 12.25 -0.32 2.50
C VAL A 150 13.63 0.27 2.73
N GLY A 151 14.69 -0.55 2.76
CA GLY A 151 16.07 -0.09 2.84
C GLY A 151 16.46 0.81 1.65
N VAL A 152 16.13 0.40 0.43
CA VAL A 152 16.33 1.20 -0.79
C VAL A 152 15.57 2.53 -0.70
N TYR A 153 14.35 2.53 -0.19
CA TYR A 153 13.56 3.75 -0.03
C TYR A 153 14.21 4.71 0.98
N LEU A 154 14.64 4.23 2.13
CA LEU A 154 15.30 5.02 3.16
C LEU A 154 16.64 5.59 2.68
N LEU A 155 17.45 4.78 1.99
CA LEU A 155 18.69 5.24 1.36
C LEU A 155 18.43 6.32 0.32
N SER A 156 17.38 6.16 -0.51
CA SER A 156 16.98 7.17 -1.49
C SER A 156 16.60 8.50 -0.83
N LEU A 157 15.87 8.47 0.28
CA LEU A 157 15.55 9.67 1.06
C LEU A 157 16.80 10.31 1.66
N GLN A 158 17.74 9.52 2.17
CA GLN A 158 19.02 10.00 2.69
C GLN A 158 19.83 10.70 1.58
N ASN A 159 19.91 10.10 0.38
CA ASN A 159 20.60 10.69 -0.76
C ASN A 159 19.97 12.03 -1.18
N ILE A 160 18.63 12.09 -1.24
CA ILE A 160 17.92 13.35 -1.53
C ILE A 160 18.23 14.41 -0.46
N HIS A 161 18.22 14.02 0.82
CA HIS A 161 18.56 14.94 1.92
C HIS A 161 19.99 15.44 1.78
N ASN A 162 20.94 14.59 1.42
CA ASN A 162 22.36 14.95 1.26
C ASN A 162 22.60 15.90 0.07
N CYS A 163 21.79 15.80 -0.99
CA CYS A 163 21.84 16.73 -2.12
C CYS A 163 21.24 18.12 -1.83
N MET A 164 20.64 18.34 -0.64
CA MET A 164 20.13 19.65 -0.27
C MET A 164 21.25 20.59 0.13
N THR A 165 21.03 21.90 -0.06
CA THR A 165 21.95 22.93 0.47
C THR A 165 21.99 22.86 2.01
N PRO A 166 23.12 23.23 2.66
CA PRO A 166 23.26 23.22 4.11
C PRO A 166 22.11 23.94 4.84
N GLN A 167 21.68 25.09 4.33
CA GLN A 167 20.59 25.90 4.89
C GLN A 167 19.25 25.16 4.87
N LYS A 168 18.94 24.44 3.77
CA LYS A 168 17.71 23.62 3.66
C LYS A 168 17.79 22.40 4.56
N ARG A 169 18.95 21.72 4.63
CA ARG A 169 19.17 20.57 5.52
C ARG A 169 18.95 20.90 6.99
N HIS A 170 19.31 22.10 7.41
CA HIS A 170 19.12 22.55 8.79
C HIS A 170 17.64 22.72 9.17
N ARG A 171 16.79 23.10 8.19
CA ARG A 171 15.36 23.41 8.40
C ARG A 171 14.43 22.19 8.33
N VAL A 172 14.93 21.06 7.81
CA VAL A 172 14.10 19.85 7.66
C VAL A 172 14.33 18.88 8.82
N ARG A 173 13.35 18.01 9.06
CA ARG A 173 13.48 16.95 10.06
C ARG A 173 14.45 15.89 9.60
N LYS A 174 15.08 15.21 10.55
CA LYS A 174 16.16 14.24 10.28
C LYS A 174 15.76 12.80 10.59
N ILE A 175 14.50 12.54 10.96
CA ILE A 175 13.97 11.19 11.16
C ILE A 175 13.25 10.78 9.87
N PHE A 176 13.71 9.70 9.26
CA PHE A 176 13.10 9.12 8.05
C PHE A 176 12.37 7.85 8.44
N ARG A 177 11.06 7.82 8.27
CA ARG A 177 10.20 6.71 8.68
C ARG A 177 9.29 6.32 7.54
N ILE A 178 9.28 5.03 7.22
CA ILE A 178 8.44 4.48 6.16
C ILE A 178 7.27 3.74 6.80
N GLN A 179 6.07 4.00 6.30
CA GLN A 179 4.89 3.24 6.66
C GLN A 179 4.82 1.99 5.76
N VAL A 180 4.81 0.82 6.39
CA VAL A 180 4.74 -0.48 5.71
C VAL A 180 3.51 -1.21 6.20
N PRO A 181 2.44 -1.32 5.40
CA PRO A 181 1.26 -2.10 5.76
C PRO A 181 1.59 -3.59 5.94
N VAL A 182 0.97 -4.21 6.93
CA VAL A 182 1.08 -5.63 7.27
C VAL A 182 -0.31 -6.25 7.25
N ASN A 183 -0.46 -7.33 6.49
CA ASN A 183 -1.69 -8.12 6.49
C ASN A 183 -1.80 -8.90 7.80
N LEU A 184 -2.79 -8.55 8.62
CA LEU A 184 -2.97 -9.17 9.93
C LEU A 184 -3.47 -10.61 9.86
N ARG A 185 -4.01 -11.04 8.73
CA ARG A 185 -4.44 -12.44 8.53
C ARG A 185 -3.28 -13.44 8.67
N ASN A 186 -2.05 -12.98 8.46
CA ASN A 186 -0.84 -13.77 8.68
C ASN A 186 -0.47 -13.94 10.17
N ILE A 187 -1.06 -13.12 11.06
CA ILE A 187 -0.77 -13.09 12.51
C ILE A 187 -1.97 -13.58 13.29
N PHE A 188 -3.17 -13.24 12.84
CA PHE A 188 -4.45 -13.57 13.45
C PHE A 188 -5.33 -14.29 12.42
N PRO A 189 -5.66 -15.58 12.63
CA PRO A 189 -6.47 -16.34 11.67
C PRO A 189 -7.81 -15.64 11.38
N SER A 190 -8.05 -15.28 10.14
CA SER A 190 -9.28 -14.63 9.69
C SER A 190 -9.48 -14.83 8.19
N LYS A 191 -10.74 -15.03 7.79
CA LYS A 191 -11.16 -15.09 6.38
C LYS A 191 -11.83 -13.79 5.92
N THR A 192 -11.84 -12.76 6.77
CA THR A 192 -12.52 -11.49 6.44
C THR A 192 -12.02 -10.88 5.14
N MET A 193 -12.94 -10.43 4.30
CA MET A 193 -12.64 -9.64 3.09
C MET A 193 -12.58 -8.14 3.40
N ARG A 194 -12.93 -7.74 4.62
CA ARG A 194 -12.87 -6.35 5.08
C ARG A 194 -11.42 -5.94 5.36
N ASN A 195 -11.23 -4.65 5.66
CA ASN A 195 -9.92 -4.15 6.10
C ASN A 195 -9.46 -4.88 7.36
N PHE A 196 -8.35 -5.59 7.26
CA PHE A 196 -7.68 -6.21 8.39
C PHE A 196 -6.16 -6.09 8.24
N SER A 197 -5.71 -4.84 8.18
CA SER A 197 -4.29 -4.50 8.06
C SER A 197 -3.92 -3.40 9.04
N LEU A 198 -2.71 -3.46 9.56
CA LEU A 198 -2.04 -2.39 10.29
C LEU A 198 -0.72 -2.07 9.58
N TYR A 199 0.06 -1.17 10.15
CA TYR A 199 1.36 -0.83 9.58
C TYR A 199 2.45 -0.83 10.66
N VAL A 200 3.64 -1.18 10.21
CA VAL A 200 4.90 -1.03 10.96
C VAL A 200 5.67 0.17 10.40
N THR A 201 6.61 0.68 11.17
CA THR A 201 7.19 2.00 10.90
C THR A 201 8.71 2.02 11.06
N PRO A 202 9.46 1.21 10.28
CA PRO A 202 10.92 1.24 10.30
C PRO A 202 11.44 2.64 9.98
N GLU A 203 12.48 3.05 10.72
CA GLU A 203 13.05 4.40 10.64
C GLU A 203 14.55 4.43 10.81
N ILE A 204 15.17 5.48 10.26
CA ILE A 204 16.53 5.90 10.55
C ILE A 204 16.55 7.36 11.04
N ASP A 205 17.51 7.70 11.87
CA ASP A 205 17.66 9.04 12.47
C ASP A 205 18.99 9.67 12.08
N LEU A 206 19.01 10.56 11.11
CA LEU A 206 20.21 11.23 10.63
C LEU A 206 20.81 12.22 11.62
N ARG A 207 20.24 12.40 12.81
CA ARG A 207 20.90 13.13 13.91
C ARG A 207 22.06 12.34 14.48
N LEU A 208 22.04 11.00 14.32
CA LEU A 208 23.09 10.09 14.74
C LEU A 208 24.23 9.95 13.71
N GLY A 209 24.04 10.49 12.50
CA GLY A 209 24.99 10.41 11.40
C GLY A 209 24.37 9.86 10.12
N GLN A 210 25.24 9.63 9.13
CA GLN A 210 24.86 8.98 7.87
C GLN A 210 24.95 7.47 8.04
N TYR A 211 24.07 6.75 7.33
CA TYR A 211 24.01 5.29 7.36
C TYR A 211 24.46 4.71 6.03
N THR A 212 25.22 3.63 6.09
CA THR A 212 25.48 2.74 4.96
C THR A 212 24.21 1.94 4.62
N PHE A 213 24.18 1.33 3.45
CA PHE A 213 23.03 0.49 3.06
C PHE A 213 22.86 -0.71 3.99
N ASP A 214 23.96 -1.35 4.38
CA ASP A 214 23.94 -2.49 5.32
C ASP A 214 23.38 -2.10 6.70
N GLU A 215 23.80 -0.93 7.24
CA GLU A 215 23.26 -0.43 8.49
C GLU A 215 21.76 -0.16 8.41
N ILE A 216 21.29 0.44 7.31
CA ILE A 216 19.87 0.67 7.06
C ILE A 216 19.12 -0.66 7.04
N LEU A 217 19.59 -1.65 6.27
CA LEU A 217 18.95 -2.96 6.18
C LEU A 217 18.86 -3.66 7.53
N LYS A 218 19.94 -3.63 8.31
CA LYS A 218 19.98 -4.18 9.67
C LYS A 218 18.95 -3.53 10.59
N ILE A 219 18.88 -2.20 10.59
CA ILE A 219 17.90 -1.45 11.40
C ILE A 219 16.47 -1.79 10.97
N VAL A 220 16.19 -1.76 9.67
CA VAL A 220 14.86 -2.08 9.11
C VAL A 220 14.47 -3.51 9.47
N TYR A 221 15.37 -4.49 9.29
CA TYR A 221 15.12 -5.88 9.62
C TYR A 221 14.69 -6.06 11.08
N HIS A 222 15.49 -5.58 12.02
CA HIS A 222 15.20 -5.73 13.46
C HIS A 222 13.93 -4.96 13.86
N LYS A 223 13.72 -3.77 13.31
CA LYS A 223 12.53 -2.96 13.60
C LYS A 223 11.25 -3.63 13.10
N MET A 224 11.29 -4.17 11.88
CA MET A 224 10.13 -4.90 11.33
C MET A 224 9.86 -6.19 12.12
N GLN A 225 10.88 -6.96 12.48
CA GLN A 225 10.71 -8.15 13.32
C GLN A 225 10.04 -7.81 14.66
N LEU A 226 10.50 -6.76 15.30
CA LEU A 226 9.94 -6.32 16.57
C LEU A 226 8.49 -5.82 16.42
N GLU A 227 8.23 -4.94 15.46
CA GLU A 227 6.92 -4.32 15.31
C GLU A 227 5.84 -5.26 14.74
N THR A 228 6.23 -6.37 14.09
CA THR A 228 5.31 -7.43 13.66
C THR A 228 5.05 -8.49 14.75
N ASP A 229 5.68 -8.37 15.92
CA ASP A 229 5.35 -9.22 17.05
C ASP A 229 3.88 -9.13 17.43
N LYS A 230 3.27 -10.29 17.69
CA LYS A 230 1.82 -10.40 17.97
C LYS A 230 1.38 -9.51 19.13
N LYS A 231 2.18 -9.37 20.19
CA LYS A 231 1.83 -8.55 21.36
C LYS A 231 1.86 -7.07 21.02
N LEU A 232 2.86 -6.62 20.25
CA LEU A 232 2.96 -5.23 19.83
C LEU A 232 1.87 -4.85 18.83
N ILE A 233 1.55 -5.72 17.88
CA ILE A 233 0.40 -5.54 16.97
C ILE A 233 -0.92 -5.47 17.75
N SER A 234 -1.14 -6.38 18.72
CA SER A 234 -2.35 -6.35 19.58
C SER A 234 -2.47 -5.02 20.33
N LYS A 235 -1.38 -4.50 20.85
CA LYS A 235 -1.33 -3.20 21.52
C LYS A 235 -1.77 -2.04 20.60
N ILE A 236 -1.29 -2.01 19.34
CA ILE A 236 -1.66 -0.99 18.36
C ILE A 236 -3.13 -1.15 17.95
N MET A 237 -3.56 -2.39 17.69
CA MET A 237 -4.92 -2.72 17.32
C MET A 237 -5.91 -2.31 18.41
N SER A 238 -5.64 -2.67 19.67
CA SER A 238 -6.51 -2.38 20.80
C SER A 238 -6.65 -0.90 21.07
N ARG A 239 -5.58 -0.11 20.88
CA ARG A 239 -5.69 1.36 20.94
C ARG A 239 -6.66 1.91 19.89
N ASN A 240 -6.57 1.41 18.64
CA ASN A 240 -7.39 1.92 17.54
C ASN A 240 -8.87 1.57 17.77
N VAL A 241 -9.17 0.31 18.10
CA VAL A 241 -10.53 -0.16 18.40
C VAL A 241 -11.07 0.47 19.68
N GLY A 242 -10.24 0.63 20.71
CA GLY A 242 -10.63 1.25 21.99
C GLY A 242 -11.08 2.70 21.82
N ALA A 243 -10.43 3.45 20.90
CA ALA A 243 -10.86 4.80 20.56
C ALA A 243 -12.27 4.83 19.92
N GLU A 244 -12.59 3.85 19.07
CA GLU A 244 -13.93 3.74 18.46
C GLU A 244 -15.01 3.30 19.45
N ARG A 245 -14.66 2.49 20.44
CA ARG A 245 -15.56 2.01 21.51
C ARG A 245 -15.84 3.05 22.60
N ASN A 246 -15.11 4.17 22.60
CA ASN A 246 -15.35 5.24 23.57
C ASN A 246 -16.78 5.79 23.41
N ILE A 247 -17.57 5.69 24.48
CA ILE A 247 -19.00 6.04 24.51
C ILE A 247 -19.23 7.51 24.13
N LEU A 248 -18.35 8.41 24.55
CA LEU A 248 -18.43 9.82 24.20
C LEU A 248 -18.23 10.04 22.69
N LEU A 249 -17.26 9.36 22.10
CA LEU A 249 -17.04 9.41 20.65
C LEU A 249 -18.14 8.71 19.87
N LYS A 250 -18.68 7.59 20.39
CA LYS A 250 -19.76 6.87 19.72
C LYS A 250 -21.03 7.71 19.61
N ASN A 251 -21.39 8.46 20.64
CA ASN A 251 -22.61 9.25 20.71
C ASN A 251 -22.46 10.67 20.13
N THR A 252 -21.26 11.07 19.73
CA THR A 252 -21.03 12.39 19.12
C THR A 252 -21.63 12.44 17.71
N PRO A 253 -22.40 13.47 17.34
CA PRO A 253 -22.94 13.67 16.01
C PRO A 253 -21.85 13.66 14.93
N LEU A 254 -22.15 13.10 13.75
CA LEU A 254 -21.18 12.83 12.69
C LEU A 254 -20.43 14.11 12.24
N PHE A 255 -21.10 15.25 12.19
CA PHE A 255 -20.48 16.53 11.78
C PHE A 255 -19.40 16.99 12.76
N ILE A 256 -19.64 16.87 14.09
CA ILE A 256 -18.65 17.18 15.13
C ILE A 256 -17.51 16.18 15.09
N LYS A 257 -17.84 14.89 14.97
CA LYS A 257 -16.86 13.81 14.82
C LYS A 257 -15.96 14.02 13.62
N SER A 258 -16.49 14.44 12.48
CA SER A 258 -15.71 14.69 11.26
C SER A 258 -14.70 15.83 11.44
N ILE A 259 -15.07 16.92 12.11
CA ILE A 259 -14.17 18.05 12.41
C ILE A 259 -13.03 17.57 13.32
N PHE A 260 -13.37 16.86 14.41
CA PHE A 260 -12.39 16.34 15.36
C PHE A 260 -11.43 15.32 14.72
N LEU A 261 -11.98 14.38 13.93
CA LEU A 261 -11.18 13.40 13.20
C LEU A 261 -10.27 14.05 12.16
N HIS A 262 -10.76 15.07 11.45
CA HIS A 262 -9.95 15.81 10.48
C HIS A 262 -8.78 16.53 11.18
N PHE A 263 -9.04 17.18 12.31
CA PHE A 263 -8.01 17.85 13.11
C PHE A 263 -6.99 16.84 13.67
N THR A 264 -7.47 15.74 14.25
CA THR A 264 -6.63 14.66 14.78
C THR A 264 -5.79 14.01 13.69
N TYR A 265 -6.37 13.73 12.53
CA TYR A 265 -5.66 13.20 11.37
C TYR A 265 -4.56 14.15 10.88
N ARG A 266 -4.84 15.46 10.85
CA ARG A 266 -3.86 16.48 10.46
C ARG A 266 -2.70 16.59 11.45
N LEU A 267 -2.97 16.48 12.76
CA LEU A 267 -1.95 16.59 13.82
C LEU A 267 -1.15 15.29 14.02
N HIS A 268 -1.81 14.15 13.95
CA HIS A 268 -1.25 12.86 14.37
C HIS A 268 -1.10 11.83 13.23
N GLY A 269 -1.65 12.12 12.05
CA GLY A 269 -1.66 11.20 10.91
C GLY A 269 -0.34 11.20 10.13
N THR A 270 -0.39 11.66 8.90
CA THR A 270 0.68 11.52 7.91
C THR A 270 1.96 12.32 8.21
N SER A 271 1.93 13.28 9.15
CA SER A 271 3.11 14.07 9.54
C SER A 271 4.24 13.25 10.20
N ARG A 272 3.96 12.00 10.56
CA ARG A 272 4.89 11.10 11.24
C ARG A 272 5.62 10.14 10.29
N TYR A 273 5.31 10.17 8.99
CA TYR A 273 5.88 9.28 7.98
C TYR A 273 6.52 10.08 6.85
N SER A 274 7.59 9.55 6.29
CA SER A 274 8.32 10.14 5.16
C SER A 274 7.84 9.59 3.81
N GLY A 275 7.27 8.39 3.81
CA GLY A 275 6.76 7.68 2.65
C GLY A 275 5.99 6.44 3.05
N VAL A 276 5.41 5.80 2.04
CA VAL A 276 4.68 4.54 2.16
C VAL A 276 5.21 3.57 1.11
N ILE A 277 5.44 2.33 1.51
CA ILE A 277 5.66 1.22 0.60
C ILE A 277 4.73 0.08 0.99
N THR A 278 3.90 -0.34 0.03
CA THR A 278 2.92 -1.41 0.22
C THR A 278 3.28 -2.58 -0.68
N ASN A 279 3.60 -3.72 -0.11
CA ASN A 279 3.92 -4.93 -0.84
C ASN A 279 2.78 -5.94 -0.71
N LEU A 280 2.10 -6.22 -1.82
CA LEU A 280 1.03 -7.23 -1.88
C LEU A 280 1.59 -8.67 -1.94
N GLY A 281 2.89 -8.81 -2.21
CA GLY A 281 3.55 -10.10 -2.36
C GLY A 281 3.45 -10.67 -3.77
N LYS A 282 3.80 -11.94 -3.91
CA LYS A 282 3.62 -12.69 -5.16
C LYS A 282 2.18 -13.19 -5.23
N VAL A 283 1.52 -12.87 -6.32
CA VAL A 283 0.13 -13.27 -6.61
C VAL A 283 0.09 -14.31 -7.71
N SER A 284 -0.98 -15.10 -7.73
CA SER A 284 -1.27 -16.11 -8.74
C SER A 284 -2.78 -16.31 -8.78
N LEU A 285 -3.33 -16.71 -9.94
CA LEU A 285 -4.71 -17.16 -10.08
C LEU A 285 -4.76 -18.70 -9.99
N GLN A 286 -4.65 -19.34 -11.13
CA GLN A 286 -4.46 -20.77 -11.33
C GLN A 286 -3.50 -20.95 -12.49
N GLU A 287 -2.85 -22.10 -12.58
CA GLU A 287 -1.81 -22.35 -13.58
C GLU A 287 -2.25 -22.07 -15.01
N GLU A 288 -3.49 -22.45 -15.38
CA GLU A 288 -4.04 -22.18 -16.72
C GLU A 288 -4.32 -20.67 -16.91
N ALA A 289 -4.94 -20.01 -15.92
CA ALA A 289 -5.27 -18.60 -15.96
C ALA A 289 -4.00 -17.71 -15.92
N ASP A 290 -2.97 -18.13 -15.20
CA ASP A 290 -1.70 -17.40 -15.11
C ASP A 290 -1.03 -17.25 -16.49
N LYS A 291 -1.22 -18.21 -17.40
CA LYS A 291 -0.69 -18.16 -18.78
C LYS A 291 -1.34 -17.10 -19.64
N LEU A 292 -2.54 -16.66 -19.27
CA LEU A 292 -3.33 -15.64 -19.98
C LEU A 292 -3.03 -14.20 -19.52
N ILE A 293 -2.19 -14.05 -18.47
CA ILE A 293 -1.89 -12.78 -17.85
C ILE A 293 -0.42 -12.42 -18.05
N ASP A 294 -0.17 -11.22 -18.52
CA ASP A 294 1.20 -10.73 -18.71
C ASP A 294 1.82 -10.23 -17.41
N TYR A 295 1.12 -9.36 -16.66
CA TYR A 295 1.54 -8.86 -15.35
C TYR A 295 0.38 -8.24 -14.59
N PHE A 296 0.55 -8.09 -13.29
CA PHE A 296 -0.34 -7.29 -12.43
C PHE A 296 0.30 -5.96 -12.07
N VAL A 297 -0.57 -4.96 -11.86
CA VAL A 297 -0.20 -3.65 -11.31
C VAL A 297 -0.98 -3.42 -10.03
N PHE A 298 -0.30 -3.01 -8.99
CA PHE A 298 -0.91 -2.60 -7.73
C PHE A 298 -0.62 -1.12 -7.47
N ILE A 299 -1.65 -0.29 -7.53
CA ILE A 299 -1.55 1.15 -7.31
C ILE A 299 -2.10 1.45 -5.90
N PRO A 300 -1.25 1.90 -4.95
CA PRO A 300 -1.71 2.28 -3.63
C PRO A 300 -2.57 3.56 -3.68
N PRO A 301 -3.32 3.87 -2.61
CA PRO A 301 -4.11 5.09 -2.53
C PRO A 301 -3.31 6.34 -2.93
N PRO A 302 -3.93 7.34 -3.60
CA PRO A 302 -3.25 8.55 -4.02
C PRO A 302 -2.52 9.24 -2.85
N PRO A 303 -1.30 9.75 -3.09
CA PRO A 303 -0.57 10.51 -2.09
C PRO A 303 -1.32 11.76 -1.64
N ASN A 304 -0.96 12.28 -0.47
CA ASN A 304 -1.50 13.53 0.05
C ASN A 304 -0.40 14.61 0.16
N LYS A 305 -0.79 15.83 0.55
CA LYS A 305 0.15 16.97 0.64
C LYS A 305 1.35 16.74 1.56
N THR A 306 1.28 15.78 2.47
CA THR A 306 2.35 15.44 3.43
C THR A 306 3.16 14.24 2.93
N LEU A 307 2.49 13.12 2.65
CA LEU A 307 3.08 11.93 2.02
C LEU A 307 2.92 12.07 0.52
N LYS A 308 3.92 12.64 -0.13
CA LYS A 308 3.84 13.11 -1.52
C LYS A 308 4.10 12.02 -2.56
N VAL A 309 4.70 10.91 -2.14
CA VAL A 309 5.02 9.76 -3.00
C VAL A 309 4.72 8.47 -2.25
N ASN A 310 4.00 7.57 -2.88
CA ASN A 310 3.72 6.22 -2.40
C ASN A 310 4.26 5.19 -3.39
N CYS A 311 4.66 4.03 -2.90
CA CYS A 311 5.13 2.92 -3.71
C CYS A 311 4.29 1.68 -3.47
N GLY A 312 3.71 1.12 -4.53
CA GLY A 312 3.07 -0.20 -4.56
C GLY A 312 4.01 -1.25 -5.16
N VAL A 313 3.93 -2.47 -4.65
CA VAL A 313 4.75 -3.59 -5.09
C VAL A 313 3.86 -4.81 -5.26
N ILE A 314 3.99 -5.49 -6.40
CA ILE A 314 3.30 -6.74 -6.68
C ILE A 314 4.19 -7.65 -7.53
N GLY A 315 4.26 -8.93 -7.17
CA GLY A 315 4.96 -9.94 -7.94
C GLY A 315 3.99 -10.87 -8.66
N PHE A 316 4.30 -11.23 -9.89
CA PHE A 316 3.56 -12.23 -10.66
C PHE A 316 4.50 -12.95 -11.60
N ALA A 317 4.38 -14.29 -11.68
CA ALA A 317 5.26 -15.16 -12.44
C ALA A 317 6.75 -14.86 -12.15
N ASP A 318 7.47 -14.34 -13.12
CA ASP A 318 8.88 -13.94 -13.05
C ASP A 318 9.08 -12.42 -12.91
N LYS A 319 7.99 -11.63 -12.85
CA LYS A 319 8.00 -10.17 -12.88
C LYS A 319 7.62 -9.59 -11.52
N LEU A 320 8.37 -8.58 -11.08
CA LEU A 320 7.99 -7.68 -9.99
C LEU A 320 7.66 -6.31 -10.57
N VAL A 321 6.49 -5.79 -10.25
CA VAL A 321 6.07 -4.45 -10.68
C VAL A 321 6.09 -3.50 -9.48
N LEU A 322 6.77 -2.36 -9.65
CA LEU A 322 6.76 -1.23 -8.73
C LEU A 322 5.91 -0.12 -9.34
N SER A 323 4.94 0.39 -8.59
CA SER A 323 4.12 1.52 -8.98
C SER A 323 4.38 2.71 -8.07
N PHE A 324 4.95 3.79 -8.60
CA PHE A 324 5.14 5.02 -7.85
C PHE A 324 4.04 6.02 -8.17
N GLY A 325 3.21 6.30 -7.18
CA GLY A 325 2.26 7.40 -7.24
C GLY A 325 2.87 8.67 -6.68
N ASN A 326 2.87 9.77 -7.46
CA ASN A 326 3.55 11.03 -7.11
C ASN A 326 2.64 12.22 -7.41
N ILE A 327 2.64 13.22 -6.52
CA ILE A 327 1.90 14.49 -6.68
C ILE A 327 2.82 15.71 -6.72
N THR A 328 4.13 15.51 -6.85
CA THR A 328 5.12 16.60 -6.87
C THR A 328 5.66 16.86 -8.29
N THR A 329 6.25 18.02 -8.47
CA THR A 329 6.95 18.39 -9.72
C THR A 329 8.26 17.64 -9.93
N SER A 330 8.73 16.87 -8.93
CA SER A 330 10.03 16.19 -8.96
C SER A 330 9.88 14.67 -8.96
N ARG A 331 10.69 14.01 -9.77
CA ARG A 331 10.87 12.55 -9.83
C ARG A 331 12.16 12.09 -9.12
N ALA A 332 12.66 12.90 -8.19
CA ALA A 332 13.95 12.62 -7.56
C ALA A 332 13.92 11.32 -6.73
N LEU A 333 12.81 11.02 -6.05
CA LEU A 333 12.70 9.80 -5.25
C LEU A 333 12.71 8.55 -6.12
N GLU A 334 11.86 8.51 -7.14
CA GLU A 334 11.79 7.39 -8.09
C GLU A 334 13.17 7.17 -8.75
N ARG A 335 13.82 8.25 -9.17
CA ARG A 335 15.14 8.20 -9.79
C ARG A 335 16.20 7.64 -8.84
N GLU A 336 16.28 8.12 -7.60
CA GLU A 336 17.25 7.61 -6.64
C GLU A 336 16.96 6.16 -6.24
N PHE A 337 15.68 5.80 -6.12
CA PHE A 337 15.26 4.43 -5.84
C PHE A 337 15.72 3.47 -6.94
N ILE A 338 15.41 3.81 -8.20
CA ILE A 338 15.82 2.98 -9.36
C ILE A 338 17.33 2.95 -9.52
N ARG A 339 18.03 4.09 -9.36
CA ARG A 339 19.50 4.14 -9.37
C ARG A 339 20.13 3.23 -8.33
N THR A 340 19.56 3.15 -7.14
CA THR A 340 20.04 2.23 -6.11
C THR A 340 19.88 0.79 -6.57
N LEU A 341 18.73 0.40 -7.10
CA LEU A 341 18.50 -0.94 -7.64
C LEU A 341 19.46 -1.29 -8.79
N THR A 342 19.65 -0.38 -9.74
CA THR A 342 20.54 -0.62 -10.87
C THR A 342 22.02 -0.70 -10.48
N ARG A 343 22.46 0.08 -9.49
CA ARG A 343 23.82 -0.04 -8.91
C ARG A 343 24.04 -1.39 -8.22
N GLU A 344 22.98 -1.96 -7.66
CA GLU A 344 22.99 -3.31 -7.10
C GLU A 344 22.87 -4.41 -8.16
N GLY A 345 22.96 -4.07 -9.45
CA GLY A 345 22.92 -5.00 -10.57
C GLY A 345 21.52 -5.51 -10.95
N ILE A 346 20.46 -4.89 -10.44
CA ILE A 346 19.08 -5.28 -10.76
C ILE A 346 18.61 -4.50 -12.00
N PRO A 347 18.32 -5.17 -13.13
CA PRO A 347 17.81 -4.49 -14.32
C PRO A 347 16.38 -4.00 -14.08
N VAL A 348 16.10 -2.75 -14.50
CA VAL A 348 14.80 -2.12 -14.33
C VAL A 348 14.31 -1.58 -15.67
N LYS A 349 13.07 -1.93 -16.04
CA LYS A 349 12.39 -1.44 -17.25
C LYS A 349 11.23 -0.54 -16.84
N ILE A 350 11.07 0.63 -17.47
CA ILE A 350 9.85 1.43 -17.40
C ILE A 350 8.83 0.78 -18.33
N ILE A 351 7.66 0.43 -17.82
CA ILE A 351 6.62 -0.26 -18.61
C ILE A 351 5.42 0.63 -18.93
N ASP A 352 5.13 1.63 -18.09
CA ASP A 352 4.04 2.56 -18.36
C ASP A 352 4.20 3.85 -17.53
N HIS A 353 3.54 4.93 -17.97
CA HIS A 353 3.54 6.22 -17.28
C HIS A 353 2.17 6.89 -17.50
N TYR A 354 1.50 7.19 -16.40
CA TYR A 354 0.23 7.92 -16.39
C TYR A 354 0.48 9.30 -15.81
N ASP A 355 0.39 10.32 -16.64
CA ASP A 355 0.42 11.72 -16.20
C ASP A 355 -0.94 12.36 -16.53
N ASN A 356 -1.51 13.08 -15.58
CA ASN A 356 -2.77 13.80 -15.77
C ASN A 356 -2.55 15.15 -16.48
N ASP A 357 -1.51 15.29 -17.25
CA ASP A 357 -1.21 16.51 -18.02
C ASP A 357 -1.95 16.56 -19.39
N LEU A 358 -3.10 15.84 -19.50
CA LEU A 358 -4.02 15.93 -20.64
C LEU A 358 -5.29 16.67 -20.27
#